data_f1f4396ed460271a7cb1adccc5e182eb
#
_entry.id   f1f4396ed460271a7cb1adccc5e182eb
#
_cell.length_a   1.000
_cell.length_b   1.000
_cell.length_c   1.000
_cell.angle_alpha   90.00
_cell.angle_beta   90.00
_cell.angle_gamma   90.00
#
_symmetry.space_group_name_H-M   'P 1'
#
loop_
_entity.id
_entity.type
_entity.pdbx_description
1 polymer ?
#
loop_
_entity_poly.entity_id
_entity_poly.type
_entity_poly.pdbx_seq_one_letter_code
_entity_poly.pdbx_strand_id
1 'polypeptide(L)'
;MTTKKRKLNRGLDALLGTELTRQKTGETATSSTTTPVDGELRQIRLEKLQRGKYQPRIEFDEATLNELAESIKAQGVMQPIVVRSISADQFEIVAGERRWRASQIAGLDSIPALVRDISDETAIAMALIENIQRENLNPMEEARALKRLQSEFDLSQQEVANAVGKSRPVIANLLRLLSLESGAAELLESGQIDAGHAKVLLALEGSQQVMAARKVAEAKLSVRQTEALVKALLNPRDSDLEVKTDPDIDRLERKLSDQFGTKVSIENKNGRGRLIIQYSNLDVLDGILGRIQ
;
A
#
# COMPACT_ATOMS: atom_id res chain seq x y z
N MET A 1 29.92 -10.40 14.75
CA MET A 1 28.74 -10.10 13.90
C MET A 1 28.35 -8.62 13.80
N THR A 2 29.09 -7.70 14.41
CA THR A 2 28.76 -6.26 14.53
C THR A 2 29.32 -5.35 13.42
N THR A 3 30.26 -5.81 12.62
CA THR A 3 30.94 -4.99 11.61
C THR A 3 30.18 -4.86 10.29
N LYS A 4 29.33 -5.85 9.94
CA LYS A 4 28.55 -5.86 8.70
C LYS A 4 27.37 -4.88 8.75
N LYS A 5 26.71 -4.77 9.91
CA LYS A 5 25.59 -3.85 10.19
C LYS A 5 26.03 -2.36 10.10
N ARG A 6 27.23 -2.02 10.51
CA ARG A 6 27.76 -0.64 10.45
C ARG A 6 28.09 -0.14 9.04
N LYS A 7 28.43 -1.03 8.09
CA LYS A 7 28.75 -0.63 6.71
C LYS A 7 27.49 -0.38 5.88
N LEU A 8 26.44 -1.18 6.07
CA LEU A 8 25.17 -1.03 5.35
C LEU A 8 24.43 0.24 5.80
N ASN A 9 24.36 0.50 7.11
CA ASN A 9 23.75 1.73 7.64
C ASN A 9 24.47 2.99 7.14
N ARG A 10 25.80 2.99 7.01
CA ARG A 10 26.52 4.13 6.43
C ARG A 10 26.18 4.36 4.95
N GLY A 11 25.99 3.30 4.17
CA GLY A 11 25.59 3.41 2.76
C GLY A 11 24.16 3.90 2.60
N LEU A 12 23.23 3.40 3.42
CA LEU A 12 21.83 3.85 3.43
C LEU A 12 21.70 5.27 4.03
N ASP A 13 22.40 5.60 5.10
CA ASP A 13 22.42 6.93 5.72
C ASP A 13 22.95 8.01 4.76
N ALA A 14 23.95 7.68 3.93
CA ALA A 14 24.46 8.56 2.90
C ALA A 14 23.44 8.82 1.78
N LEU A 15 22.53 7.86 1.53
CA LEU A 15 21.47 7.98 0.52
C LEU A 15 20.20 8.66 1.07
N LEU A 16 19.87 8.43 2.35
CA LEU A 16 18.69 8.97 3.02
C LEU A 16 18.93 10.33 3.65
N GLY A 17 20.17 10.64 4.04
CA GLY A 17 20.55 11.90 4.71
C GLY A 17 20.40 13.16 3.86
N THR A 18 20.35 13.02 2.54
CA THR A 18 20.26 14.16 1.61
C THR A 18 18.85 14.68 1.39
N GLU A 19 17.80 13.91 1.65
CA GLU A 19 16.42 14.38 1.45
C GLU A 19 15.72 14.90 2.71
N LEU A 20 16.06 14.37 3.89
CA LEU A 20 15.36 14.71 5.14
C LEU A 20 15.77 16.06 5.75
N THR A 21 16.92 16.62 5.36
CA THR A 21 17.39 17.93 5.85
C THR A 21 16.69 19.11 5.16
N ARG A 22 15.97 18.87 4.06
CA ARG A 22 15.32 19.93 3.26
C ARG A 22 13.96 20.43 3.79
N GLN A 23 13.38 19.77 4.80
CA GLN A 23 12.06 20.14 5.32
C GLN A 23 12.05 20.98 6.61
N LYS A 24 13.20 21.36 7.18
CA LYS A 24 13.19 22.01 8.50
C LYS A 24 13.77 23.43 8.58
N THR A 25 14.25 24.03 7.51
CA THR A 25 14.68 25.45 7.55
C THR A 25 14.17 26.17 6.33
N GLY A 26 13.07 26.91 6.53
CA GLY A 26 12.63 27.97 5.61
C GLY A 26 13.56 29.18 5.80
N GLU A 27 14.55 29.29 4.92
CA GLU A 27 15.26 30.54 4.70
C GLU A 27 15.66 30.66 3.24
N THR A 28 15.17 31.72 2.64
CA THR A 28 15.49 32.25 1.32
C THR A 28 16.98 32.62 1.25
N ALA A 29 17.75 31.90 0.46
CA ALA A 29 19.02 32.38 -0.05
C ALA A 29 19.31 31.80 -1.43
N THR A 30 19.24 32.64 -2.43
CA THR A 30 19.80 32.51 -3.78
C THR A 30 21.30 32.20 -3.68
N SER A 31 21.67 30.95 -3.94
CA SER A 31 22.99 30.65 -4.54
C SER A 31 22.98 29.19 -5.00
N SER A 32 23.28 29.03 -6.28
CA SER A 32 23.55 27.77 -6.96
C SER A 32 24.68 27.01 -6.27
N THR A 33 24.34 26.13 -5.34
CA THR A 33 25.28 25.15 -4.78
C THR A 33 24.80 23.78 -5.19
N THR A 34 25.41 23.25 -6.24
CA THR A 34 25.41 21.83 -6.58
C THR A 34 25.78 21.05 -5.33
N THR A 35 24.79 20.39 -4.71
CA THR A 35 25.04 19.36 -3.69
C THR A 35 25.98 18.32 -4.31
N PRO A 36 27.05 17.89 -3.63
CA PRO A 36 27.92 16.84 -4.13
C PRO A 36 27.08 15.57 -4.24
N VAL A 37 26.71 15.21 -5.47
CA VAL A 37 26.18 13.90 -5.79
C VAL A 37 27.35 12.95 -5.59
N ASP A 38 27.27 12.10 -4.57
CA ASP A 38 28.35 11.14 -4.25
C ASP A 38 28.50 10.18 -5.43
N GLY A 39 29.45 10.44 -6.31
CA GLY A 39 29.70 9.70 -7.54
C GLY A 39 30.33 10.59 -8.62
N GLU A 40 31.19 10.01 -9.45
CA GLU A 40 31.84 10.68 -10.57
C GLU A 40 30.99 10.54 -11.84
N LEU A 41 30.60 11.68 -12.45
CA LEU A 41 29.93 11.69 -13.74
C LEU A 41 30.96 11.41 -14.84
N ARG A 42 30.77 10.31 -15.59
CA ARG A 42 31.64 9.91 -16.70
C ARG A 42 30.81 9.59 -17.94
N GLN A 43 31.41 9.82 -19.12
CA GLN A 43 30.92 9.25 -20.38
C GLN A 43 31.45 7.83 -20.49
N ILE A 44 30.56 6.83 -20.50
CA ILE A 44 30.93 5.42 -20.56
C ILE A 44 30.43 4.84 -21.88
N ARG A 45 31.30 4.07 -22.57
CA ARG A 45 30.90 3.36 -23.77
C ARG A 45 29.89 2.27 -23.45
N LEU A 46 28.88 2.11 -24.32
CA LEU A 46 27.82 1.10 -24.15
C LEU A 46 28.36 -0.33 -24.04
N GLU A 47 29.47 -0.63 -24.70
CA GLU A 47 30.14 -1.92 -24.65
C GLU A 47 30.71 -2.28 -23.28
N LYS A 48 31.06 -1.27 -22.46
CA LYS A 48 31.60 -1.45 -21.11
C LYS A 48 30.50 -1.59 -20.04
N LEU A 49 29.24 -1.44 -20.43
CA LEU A 49 28.08 -1.54 -19.58
C LEU A 49 27.45 -2.92 -19.68
N GLN A 50 27.24 -3.55 -18.56
CA GLN A 50 26.49 -4.80 -18.49
C GLN A 50 25.23 -4.64 -17.66
N ARG A 51 24.25 -5.48 -17.97
CA ARG A 51 22.99 -5.55 -17.22
C ARG A 51 23.22 -5.90 -15.77
N GLY A 52 22.53 -5.22 -14.87
CA GLY A 52 22.52 -5.56 -13.45
C GLY A 52 21.93 -6.95 -13.19
N LYS A 53 22.62 -7.77 -12.38
CA LYS A 53 22.18 -9.13 -12.00
C LYS A 53 20.82 -9.15 -11.30
N TYR A 54 20.41 -8.04 -10.74
CA TYR A 54 19.25 -7.95 -9.83
C TYR A 54 18.08 -7.14 -10.40
N GLN A 55 18.09 -6.88 -11.71
CA GLN A 55 17.02 -6.15 -12.40
C GLN A 55 15.81 -7.07 -12.63
N PRO A 56 14.64 -6.82 -11.98
CA PRO A 56 13.49 -7.73 -12.03
C PRO A 56 12.71 -7.66 -13.35
N ARG A 57 12.92 -6.61 -14.16
CA ARG A 57 12.13 -6.39 -15.37
C ARG A 57 12.70 -7.18 -16.55
N ILE A 58 12.02 -8.27 -16.91
CA ILE A 58 12.39 -9.15 -18.03
C ILE A 58 11.77 -8.63 -19.34
N GLU A 59 10.55 -8.10 -19.28
CA GLU A 59 9.80 -7.63 -20.45
C GLU A 59 9.75 -6.11 -20.49
N PHE A 60 10.12 -5.55 -21.62
CA PHE A 60 9.97 -4.14 -21.94
C PHE A 60 9.01 -4.04 -23.12
N ASP A 61 8.04 -3.15 -23.02
CA ASP A 61 7.19 -2.79 -24.14
C ASP A 61 8.06 -2.09 -25.20
N GLU A 62 8.17 -2.74 -26.37
CA GLU A 62 9.00 -2.28 -27.47
C GLU A 62 8.57 -0.91 -28.00
N ALA A 63 7.26 -0.61 -27.99
CA ALA A 63 6.73 0.67 -28.44
C ALA A 63 7.26 1.81 -27.57
N THR A 64 7.12 1.68 -26.25
CA THR A 64 7.61 2.71 -25.30
C THR A 64 9.14 2.82 -25.26
N LEU A 65 9.86 1.74 -25.63
CA LEU A 65 11.31 1.77 -25.71
C LEU A 65 11.80 2.51 -26.98
N ASN A 66 11.11 2.32 -28.10
CA ASN A 66 11.40 3.00 -29.35
C ASN A 66 11.09 4.50 -29.25
N GLU A 67 9.98 4.91 -28.62
CA GLU A 67 9.71 6.33 -28.36
C GLU A 67 10.83 6.98 -27.54
N LEU A 68 11.32 6.30 -26.51
CA LEU A 68 12.46 6.77 -25.73
C LEU A 68 13.74 6.85 -26.54
N ALA A 69 13.98 5.89 -27.46
CA ALA A 69 15.14 5.89 -28.33
C ALA A 69 15.14 7.08 -29.32
N GLU A 70 13.99 7.40 -29.90
CA GLU A 70 13.85 8.60 -30.75
C GLU A 70 14.08 9.91 -29.98
N SER A 71 13.56 10.00 -28.74
CA SER A 71 13.85 11.15 -27.87
C SER A 71 15.34 11.28 -27.55
N ILE A 72 16.01 10.15 -27.23
CA ILE A 72 17.45 10.12 -26.94
C ILE A 72 18.27 10.48 -28.19
N LYS A 73 17.84 10.05 -29.36
CA LYS A 73 18.50 10.39 -30.63
C LYS A 73 18.43 11.88 -30.94
N ALA A 74 17.31 12.53 -30.59
CA ALA A 74 17.08 13.96 -30.82
C ALA A 74 17.78 14.87 -29.79
N GLN A 75 17.77 14.50 -28.50
CA GLN A 75 18.16 15.36 -27.39
C GLN A 75 19.33 14.81 -26.56
N GLY A 76 19.81 13.59 -26.86
CA GLY A 76 20.77 12.89 -26.02
C GLY A 76 20.14 12.35 -24.72
N VAL A 77 20.97 11.73 -23.89
CA VAL A 77 20.57 11.22 -22.57
C VAL A 77 20.60 12.36 -21.56
N MET A 78 19.46 12.99 -21.29
CA MET A 78 19.32 14.12 -20.36
C MET A 78 19.63 13.76 -18.91
N GLN A 79 19.25 12.56 -18.50
CA GLN A 79 19.47 12.09 -17.14
C GLN A 79 20.45 10.92 -17.15
N PRO A 80 21.62 11.01 -16.46
CA PRO A 80 22.60 9.95 -16.44
C PRO A 80 22.04 8.66 -15.84
N ILE A 81 22.58 7.52 -16.28
CA ILE A 81 22.36 6.23 -15.62
C ILE A 81 23.26 6.11 -14.40
N VAL A 82 22.87 5.25 -13.43
CA VAL A 82 23.72 4.94 -12.28
C VAL A 82 24.39 3.59 -12.51
N VAL A 83 25.71 3.58 -12.37
CA VAL A 83 26.53 2.39 -12.57
C VAL A 83 27.51 2.21 -11.41
N ARG A 84 27.95 0.97 -11.21
CA ARG A 84 29.05 0.63 -10.31
C ARG A 84 30.18 -0.02 -11.08
N SER A 85 31.40 0.13 -10.60
CA SER A 85 32.56 -0.54 -11.17
C SER A 85 32.59 -2.00 -10.71
N ILE A 86 32.74 -2.94 -11.65
CA ILE A 86 32.99 -4.35 -11.36
C ILE A 86 34.48 -4.67 -11.52
N SER A 87 35.10 -4.07 -12.54
CA SER A 87 36.51 -4.15 -12.79
C SER A 87 37.02 -2.81 -13.34
N ALA A 88 38.31 -2.71 -13.62
CA ALA A 88 38.92 -1.46 -14.11
C ALA A 88 38.20 -0.87 -15.35
N ASP A 89 37.53 -1.70 -16.15
CA ASP A 89 37.00 -1.34 -17.46
C ASP A 89 35.57 -1.85 -17.72
N GLN A 90 34.89 -2.40 -16.70
CA GLN A 90 33.53 -2.90 -16.78
C GLN A 90 32.65 -2.34 -15.68
N PHE A 91 31.46 -1.95 -16.06
CA PHE A 91 30.48 -1.33 -15.18
C PHE A 91 29.15 -2.08 -15.22
N GLU A 92 28.52 -2.23 -14.09
CA GLU A 92 27.18 -2.82 -13.97
C GLU A 92 26.15 -1.73 -13.74
N ILE A 93 25.03 -1.80 -14.45
CA ILE A 93 23.94 -0.87 -14.35
C ILE A 93 23.16 -1.15 -13.06
N VAL A 94 23.12 -0.16 -12.17
CA VAL A 94 22.32 -0.18 -10.93
C VAL A 94 20.93 0.39 -11.18
N ALA A 95 20.84 1.51 -11.94
CA ALA A 95 19.56 2.12 -12.31
C ALA A 95 19.64 2.76 -13.71
N GLY A 96 18.53 2.73 -14.45
CA GLY A 96 18.41 3.34 -15.77
C GLY A 96 18.56 2.36 -16.95
N GLU A 97 18.25 1.06 -16.79
CA GLU A 97 18.33 0.05 -17.86
C GLU A 97 17.54 0.44 -19.12
N ARG A 98 16.36 1.07 -18.98
CA ARG A 98 15.58 1.55 -20.15
C ARG A 98 16.35 2.57 -20.97
N ARG A 99 17.04 3.52 -20.32
CA ARG A 99 17.87 4.52 -21.02
C ARG A 99 19.06 3.88 -21.74
N TRP A 100 19.70 2.93 -21.10
CA TRP A 100 20.80 2.17 -21.72
C TRP A 100 20.34 1.41 -22.97
N ARG A 101 19.23 0.66 -22.92
CA ARG A 101 18.67 -0.06 -24.08
C ARG A 101 18.21 0.90 -25.17
N ALA A 102 17.48 1.98 -24.80
CA ALA A 102 17.07 2.97 -25.76
C ALA A 102 18.25 3.67 -26.43
N SER A 103 19.38 3.87 -25.71
CA SER A 103 20.61 4.41 -26.27
C SER A 103 21.28 3.45 -27.26
N GLN A 104 21.20 2.13 -27.03
CA GLN A 104 21.64 1.12 -27.99
C GLN A 104 20.83 1.17 -29.28
N ILE A 105 19.49 1.26 -29.17
CA ILE A 105 18.56 1.40 -30.31
C ILE A 105 18.82 2.72 -31.05
N ALA A 106 19.10 3.80 -30.31
CA ALA A 106 19.43 5.12 -30.88
C ALA A 106 20.81 5.15 -31.58
N GLY A 107 21.64 4.11 -31.42
CA GLY A 107 22.96 4.01 -32.04
C GLY A 107 24.04 4.92 -31.42
N LEU A 108 23.90 5.24 -30.12
CA LEU A 108 24.94 6.00 -29.41
C LEU A 108 26.14 5.10 -29.07
N ASP A 109 27.37 5.67 -29.12
CA ASP A 109 28.59 4.98 -28.70
C ASP A 109 28.82 5.02 -27.19
N SER A 110 28.38 6.10 -26.53
CA SER A 110 28.58 6.34 -25.11
C SER A 110 27.41 7.12 -24.51
N ILE A 111 27.21 6.95 -23.21
CA ILE A 111 26.15 7.64 -22.45
C ILE A 111 26.70 8.19 -21.13
N PRO A 112 26.12 9.30 -20.63
CA PRO A 112 26.47 9.83 -19.33
C PRO A 112 26.05 8.85 -18.23
N ALA A 113 26.98 8.48 -17.36
CA ALA A 113 26.78 7.58 -16.25
C ALA A 113 27.40 8.14 -14.97
N LEU A 114 26.70 8.01 -13.87
CA LEU A 114 27.19 8.32 -12.53
C LEU A 114 27.82 7.06 -11.96
N VAL A 115 29.15 7.06 -11.85
CA VAL A 115 29.90 5.95 -11.28
C VAL A 115 29.90 6.07 -9.77
N ARG A 116 29.36 5.07 -9.09
CA ARG A 116 29.36 4.97 -7.63
C ARG A 116 30.14 3.74 -7.20
N ASP A 117 30.94 3.88 -6.17
CA ASP A 117 31.57 2.74 -5.49
C ASP A 117 30.56 2.16 -4.48
N ILE A 118 29.74 1.23 -4.96
CA ILE A 118 28.65 0.64 -4.20
C ILE A 118 28.91 -0.85 -4.04
N SER A 119 28.81 -1.36 -2.81
CA SER A 119 28.88 -2.81 -2.56
C SER A 119 27.72 -3.54 -3.24
N ASP A 120 27.91 -4.84 -3.54
CA ASP A 120 26.85 -5.71 -4.08
C ASP A 120 25.56 -5.62 -3.25
N GLU A 121 25.70 -5.64 -1.93
CA GLU A 121 24.60 -5.57 -0.99
C GLU A 121 23.82 -4.26 -1.14
N THR A 122 24.52 -3.13 -1.27
CA THR A 122 23.88 -1.81 -1.46
C THR A 122 23.20 -1.70 -2.82
N ALA A 123 23.81 -2.24 -3.89
CA ALA A 123 23.21 -2.23 -5.22
C ALA A 123 21.92 -3.05 -5.28
N ILE A 124 21.89 -4.22 -4.61
CA ILE A 124 20.67 -5.05 -4.50
C ILE A 124 19.58 -4.30 -3.73
N ALA A 125 19.92 -3.65 -2.60
CA ALA A 125 18.98 -2.87 -1.82
C ALA A 125 18.38 -1.72 -2.65
N MET A 126 19.22 -0.99 -3.39
CA MET A 126 18.75 0.11 -4.26
C MET A 126 17.80 -0.37 -5.36
N ALA A 127 18.14 -1.48 -6.02
CA ALA A 127 17.29 -2.06 -7.06
C ALA A 127 15.94 -2.54 -6.48
N LEU A 128 15.94 -3.08 -5.27
CA LEU A 128 14.72 -3.51 -4.59
C LEU A 128 13.86 -2.32 -4.16
N ILE A 129 14.47 -1.26 -3.64
CA ILE A 129 13.79 -0.01 -3.25
C ILE A 129 13.17 0.66 -4.48
N GLU A 130 13.93 0.79 -5.58
CA GLU A 130 13.40 1.34 -6.85
C GLU A 130 12.17 0.57 -7.32
N ASN A 131 12.24 -0.76 -7.27
CA ASN A 131 11.12 -1.60 -7.66
C ASN A 131 9.89 -1.43 -6.75
N ILE A 132 10.10 -1.26 -5.43
CA ILE A 132 9.00 -1.00 -4.46
C ILE A 132 8.35 0.38 -4.69
N GLN A 133 9.11 1.36 -5.15
CA GLN A 133 8.61 2.72 -5.43
C GLN A 133 7.81 2.84 -6.73
N ARG A 134 7.60 1.73 -7.47
CA ARG A 134 6.80 1.74 -8.71
C ARG A 134 5.32 1.83 -8.40
N GLU A 135 4.58 2.64 -9.18
CA GLU A 135 3.16 2.96 -8.94
C GLU A 135 2.18 1.77 -9.14
N ASN A 136 2.61 0.67 -9.77
CA ASN A 136 1.70 -0.41 -10.22
C ASN A 136 1.89 -1.74 -9.48
N LEU A 137 2.44 -1.75 -8.27
CA LEU A 137 2.55 -2.98 -7.48
C LEU A 137 1.23 -3.32 -6.80
N ASN A 138 0.84 -4.60 -6.89
CA ASN A 138 -0.22 -5.15 -6.06
C ASN A 138 0.20 -5.09 -4.57
N PRO A 139 -0.74 -4.83 -3.62
CA PRO A 139 -0.42 -4.79 -2.19
C PRO A 139 0.32 -6.02 -1.64
N MET A 140 0.06 -7.22 -2.18
CA MET A 140 0.77 -8.44 -1.80
C MET A 140 2.20 -8.48 -2.36
N GLU A 141 2.40 -8.01 -3.60
CA GLU A 141 3.73 -7.89 -4.19
C GLU A 141 4.59 -6.88 -3.43
N GLU A 142 4.01 -5.74 -3.09
CA GLU A 142 4.65 -4.72 -2.27
C GLU A 142 5.03 -5.28 -0.89
N ALA A 143 4.12 -5.99 -0.23
CA ALA A 143 4.38 -6.61 1.07
C ALA A 143 5.52 -7.66 0.99
N ARG A 144 5.55 -8.49 -0.07
CA ARG A 144 6.64 -9.47 -0.30
C ARG A 144 7.98 -8.78 -0.53
N ALA A 145 8.00 -7.72 -1.34
CA ALA A 145 9.21 -6.95 -1.61
C ALA A 145 9.75 -6.26 -0.36
N LEU A 146 8.87 -5.67 0.47
CA LEU A 146 9.21 -5.07 1.76
C LEU A 146 9.76 -6.13 2.75
N LYS A 147 9.14 -7.32 2.78
CA LYS A 147 9.61 -8.42 3.64
C LYS A 147 10.99 -8.89 3.21
N ARG A 148 11.20 -9.00 1.90
CA ARG A 148 12.49 -9.35 1.31
C ARG A 148 13.56 -8.34 1.67
N LEU A 149 13.27 -7.02 1.49
CA LEU A 149 14.17 -5.93 1.89
C LEU A 149 14.52 -6.02 3.38
N GLN A 150 13.52 -6.26 4.24
CA GLN A 150 13.71 -6.42 5.67
C GLN A 150 14.63 -7.61 6.03
N SER A 151 14.38 -8.78 5.43
CA SER A 151 15.07 -10.03 5.79
C SER A 151 16.46 -10.15 5.19
N GLU A 152 16.68 -9.70 3.92
CA GLU A 152 17.98 -9.80 3.26
C GLU A 152 19.01 -8.83 3.86
N PHE A 153 18.54 -7.66 4.35
CA PHE A 153 19.41 -6.60 4.87
C PHE A 153 19.31 -6.43 6.39
N ASP A 154 18.60 -7.30 7.09
CA ASP A 154 18.39 -7.26 8.57
C ASP A 154 17.93 -5.87 9.06
N LEU A 155 17.00 -5.25 8.31
CA LEU A 155 16.50 -3.92 8.60
C LEU A 155 15.30 -3.98 9.55
N SER A 156 15.20 -2.98 10.45
CA SER A 156 13.98 -2.74 11.22
C SER A 156 12.88 -2.16 10.33
N GLN A 157 11.62 -2.28 10.75
CA GLN A 157 10.48 -1.69 10.03
C GLN A 157 10.63 -0.16 9.86
N GLN A 158 11.30 0.51 10.80
CA GLN A 158 11.56 1.95 10.72
C GLN A 158 12.58 2.27 9.63
N GLU A 159 13.67 1.49 9.54
CA GLU A 159 14.68 1.66 8.49
C GLU A 159 14.10 1.37 7.10
N VAL A 160 13.28 0.31 6.97
CA VAL A 160 12.54 0.02 5.73
C VAL A 160 11.61 1.20 5.37
N ALA A 161 10.87 1.74 6.33
CA ALA A 161 9.97 2.88 6.11
C ALA A 161 10.73 4.10 5.59
N ASN A 162 11.86 4.43 6.21
CA ASN A 162 12.73 5.52 5.78
C ASN A 162 13.29 5.28 4.37
N ALA A 163 13.73 4.04 4.07
CA ALA A 163 14.31 3.68 2.78
C ALA A 163 13.31 3.82 1.60
N VAL A 164 12.04 3.48 1.83
CA VAL A 164 11.01 3.53 0.76
C VAL A 164 10.17 4.81 0.79
N GLY A 165 10.44 5.76 1.70
CA GLY A 165 9.70 7.03 1.80
C GLY A 165 8.28 6.88 2.35
N LYS A 166 8.01 5.82 3.14
CA LYS A 166 6.69 5.56 3.76
C LYS A 166 6.75 5.66 5.29
N SER A 167 5.60 5.78 5.95
CA SER A 167 5.55 5.76 7.40
C SER A 167 5.65 4.33 7.95
N ARG A 168 6.24 4.16 9.14
CA ARG A 168 6.32 2.85 9.83
C ARG A 168 4.97 2.14 9.97
N PRO A 169 3.84 2.82 10.33
CA PRO A 169 2.53 2.17 10.38
C PRO A 169 2.08 1.60 9.03
N VAL A 170 2.38 2.27 7.92
CA VAL A 170 2.08 1.77 6.57
C VAL A 170 2.85 0.49 6.29
N ILE A 171 4.16 0.46 6.58
CA ILE A 171 5.00 -0.73 6.43
C ILE A 171 4.49 -1.89 7.29
N ALA A 172 4.18 -1.63 8.57
CA ALA A 172 3.65 -2.65 9.46
C ALA A 172 2.32 -3.24 8.94
N ASN A 173 1.42 -2.42 8.42
CA ASN A 173 0.16 -2.87 7.85
C ASN A 173 0.36 -3.71 6.57
N LEU A 174 1.26 -3.30 5.67
CA LEU A 174 1.58 -4.07 4.47
C LEU A 174 2.20 -5.43 4.83
N LEU A 175 3.17 -5.46 5.73
CA LEU A 175 3.78 -6.72 6.18
C LEU A 175 2.78 -7.68 6.83
N ARG A 176 1.75 -7.16 7.52
CA ARG A 176 0.68 -7.98 8.09
C ARG A 176 -0.17 -8.67 7.02
N LEU A 177 -0.28 -8.12 5.80
CA LEU A 177 -1.01 -8.79 4.71
C LEU A 177 -0.41 -10.16 4.37
N LEU A 178 0.87 -10.36 4.63
CA LEU A 178 1.53 -11.67 4.42
C LEU A 178 1.02 -12.77 5.35
N SER A 179 0.28 -12.43 6.40
CA SER A 179 -0.36 -13.40 7.30
C SER A 179 -1.82 -13.72 6.92
N LEU A 180 -2.29 -13.26 5.75
CA LEU A 180 -3.57 -13.70 5.23
C LEU A 180 -3.53 -15.18 4.84
N GLU A 181 -4.65 -15.85 5.06
CA GLU A 181 -4.88 -17.20 4.52
C GLU A 181 -4.86 -17.17 2.97
N SER A 182 -4.39 -18.25 2.36
CA SER A 182 -4.18 -18.32 0.90
C SER A 182 -5.40 -17.86 0.09
N GLY A 183 -6.59 -18.34 0.45
CA GLY A 183 -7.82 -17.97 -0.26
C GLY A 183 -8.21 -16.49 -0.11
N ALA A 184 -7.84 -15.82 0.97
CA ALA A 184 -8.04 -14.38 1.14
C ALA A 184 -6.95 -13.57 0.40
N ALA A 185 -5.72 -14.07 0.39
CA ALA A 185 -4.61 -13.48 -0.35
C ALA A 185 -4.85 -13.50 -1.86
N GLU A 186 -5.37 -14.59 -2.42
CA GLU A 186 -5.75 -14.71 -3.84
C GLU A 186 -6.81 -13.69 -4.25
N LEU A 187 -7.81 -13.44 -3.41
CA LEU A 187 -8.85 -12.43 -3.66
C LEU A 187 -8.25 -11.00 -3.65
N LEU A 188 -7.27 -10.75 -2.81
CA LEU A 188 -6.54 -9.47 -2.78
C LEU A 188 -5.64 -9.32 -4.02
N GLU A 189 -4.92 -10.37 -4.41
CA GLU A 189 -4.04 -10.38 -5.58
C GLU A 189 -4.81 -10.18 -6.90
N SER A 190 -6.00 -10.79 -6.99
CA SER A 190 -6.89 -10.62 -8.16
C SER A 190 -7.68 -9.30 -8.14
N GLY A 191 -7.51 -8.44 -7.12
CA GLY A 191 -8.21 -7.17 -7.00
C GLY A 191 -9.72 -7.27 -6.71
N GLN A 192 -10.21 -8.45 -6.28
CA GLN A 192 -11.60 -8.64 -5.88
C GLN A 192 -11.91 -8.01 -4.52
N ILE A 193 -10.90 -7.90 -3.67
CA ILE A 193 -10.92 -7.11 -2.44
C ILE A 193 -9.71 -6.17 -2.42
N ASP A 194 -9.79 -5.06 -1.70
CA ASP A 194 -8.69 -4.12 -1.53
C ASP A 194 -7.93 -4.31 -0.21
N ALA A 195 -6.82 -3.59 -0.03
CA ALA A 195 -6.00 -3.66 1.18
C ALA A 195 -6.74 -3.23 2.45
N GLY A 196 -7.78 -2.39 2.33
CA GLY A 196 -8.63 -1.99 3.45
C GLY A 196 -9.45 -3.16 3.97
N HIS A 197 -10.10 -3.92 3.06
CA HIS A 197 -10.83 -5.14 3.40
C HIS A 197 -9.90 -6.19 4.01
N ALA A 198 -8.75 -6.43 3.36
CA ALA A 198 -7.75 -7.39 3.81
C ALA A 198 -7.27 -7.10 5.24
N LYS A 199 -7.02 -5.82 5.57
CA LYS A 199 -6.62 -5.39 6.91
C LYS A 199 -7.67 -5.72 7.98
N VAL A 200 -8.95 -5.57 7.66
CA VAL A 200 -10.06 -5.91 8.58
C VAL A 200 -10.17 -7.42 8.75
N LEU A 201 -10.04 -8.17 7.65
CA LEU A 201 -10.12 -9.64 7.63
C LEU A 201 -8.99 -10.31 8.41
N LEU A 202 -7.85 -9.64 8.63
CA LEU A 202 -6.77 -10.14 9.49
C LEU A 202 -7.15 -10.31 10.98
N ALA A 203 -8.33 -9.86 11.39
CA ALA A 203 -8.86 -10.15 12.71
C ALA A 203 -9.48 -11.56 12.83
N LEU A 204 -9.70 -12.25 11.70
CA LEU A 204 -10.18 -13.61 11.61
C LEU A 204 -9.04 -14.54 11.24
N GLU A 205 -9.18 -15.83 11.57
CA GLU A 205 -8.17 -16.86 11.30
C GLU A 205 -8.79 -18.05 10.54
N GLY A 206 -7.96 -18.77 9.80
CA GLY A 206 -8.30 -20.01 9.14
C GLY A 206 -9.48 -19.90 8.17
N SER A 207 -10.37 -20.90 8.20
CA SER A 207 -11.52 -20.99 7.30
C SER A 207 -12.51 -19.84 7.44
N GLN A 208 -12.64 -19.25 8.63
CA GLN A 208 -13.53 -18.09 8.85
C GLN A 208 -13.05 -16.86 8.06
N GLN A 209 -11.75 -16.62 8.01
CA GLN A 209 -11.16 -15.52 7.25
C GLN A 209 -11.46 -15.68 5.75
N VAL A 210 -11.27 -16.90 5.20
CA VAL A 210 -11.51 -17.20 3.79
C VAL A 210 -12.99 -17.06 3.43
N MET A 211 -13.89 -17.58 4.28
CA MET A 211 -15.34 -17.44 4.07
C MET A 211 -15.79 -15.98 4.10
N ALA A 212 -15.29 -15.20 5.07
CA ALA A 212 -15.58 -13.79 5.16
C ALA A 212 -15.04 -13.02 3.94
N ALA A 213 -13.82 -13.32 3.49
CA ALA A 213 -13.22 -12.71 2.30
C ALA A 213 -14.03 -12.97 1.03
N ARG A 214 -14.49 -14.20 0.82
CA ARG A 214 -15.39 -14.55 -0.30
C ARG A 214 -16.69 -13.76 -0.24
N LYS A 215 -17.34 -13.73 0.93
CA LYS A 215 -18.58 -12.95 1.12
C LYS A 215 -18.39 -11.46 0.84
N VAL A 216 -17.26 -10.88 1.24
CA VAL A 216 -16.90 -9.48 0.95
C VAL A 216 -16.77 -9.25 -0.55
N ALA A 217 -16.09 -10.16 -1.27
CA ALA A 217 -15.88 -10.07 -2.71
C ALA A 217 -17.20 -10.23 -3.49
N GLU A 218 -18.00 -11.26 -3.19
CA GLU A 218 -19.26 -11.57 -3.85
C GLU A 218 -20.32 -10.48 -3.66
N ALA A 219 -20.48 -10.01 -2.41
CA ALA A 219 -21.45 -8.98 -2.07
C ALA A 219 -20.94 -7.54 -2.29
N LYS A 220 -19.69 -7.37 -2.75
CA LYS A 220 -19.02 -6.07 -2.98
C LYS A 220 -19.16 -5.14 -1.78
N LEU A 221 -18.92 -5.65 -0.58
CA LEU A 221 -19.07 -4.91 0.65
C LEU A 221 -18.05 -3.78 0.73
N SER A 222 -18.44 -2.66 1.32
CA SER A 222 -17.49 -1.61 1.70
C SER A 222 -16.64 -2.03 2.91
N VAL A 223 -15.53 -1.35 3.16
CA VAL A 223 -14.65 -1.61 4.33
C VAL A 223 -15.45 -1.53 5.65
N ARG A 224 -16.36 -0.55 5.79
CA ARG A 224 -17.22 -0.40 6.98
C ARG A 224 -18.19 -1.58 7.17
N GLN A 225 -18.75 -2.09 6.07
CA GLN A 225 -19.61 -3.28 6.12
C GLN A 225 -18.80 -4.53 6.46
N THR A 226 -17.58 -4.61 5.96
CA THR A 226 -16.62 -5.68 6.31
C THR A 226 -16.26 -5.63 7.80
N GLU A 227 -16.03 -4.46 8.37
CA GLU A 227 -15.81 -4.28 9.81
C GLU A 227 -17.02 -4.80 10.62
N ALA A 228 -18.23 -4.46 10.21
CA ALA A 228 -19.46 -4.93 10.87
C ALA A 228 -19.59 -6.46 10.76
N LEU A 229 -19.31 -7.04 9.58
CA LEU A 229 -19.31 -8.49 9.36
C LEU A 229 -18.30 -9.19 10.27
N VAL A 230 -17.05 -8.72 10.31
CA VAL A 230 -15.98 -9.28 11.12
C VAL A 230 -16.32 -9.19 12.62
N LYS A 231 -16.85 -8.04 13.06
CA LYS A 231 -17.30 -7.85 14.46
C LYS A 231 -18.41 -8.85 14.84
N ALA A 232 -19.38 -9.07 13.95
CA ALA A 232 -20.44 -10.07 14.18
C ALA A 232 -19.91 -11.50 14.26
N LEU A 233 -18.88 -11.84 13.44
CA LEU A 233 -18.24 -13.17 13.48
C LEU A 233 -17.39 -13.39 14.73
N LEU A 234 -16.73 -12.36 15.25
CA LEU A 234 -15.92 -12.42 16.47
C LEU A 234 -16.78 -12.45 17.74
N ASN A 235 -17.94 -11.78 17.71
CA ASN A 235 -18.86 -11.68 18.83
C ASN A 235 -20.25 -12.25 18.46
N PRO A 236 -20.39 -13.56 18.28
CA PRO A 236 -21.68 -14.15 17.91
C PRO A 236 -22.79 -13.92 18.96
N ARG A 237 -22.44 -13.57 20.19
CA ARG A 237 -23.43 -13.24 21.25
C ARG A 237 -24.09 -11.86 21.05
N ASP A 238 -23.48 -10.95 20.29
CA ASP A 238 -24.11 -9.65 19.98
C ASP A 238 -24.99 -9.72 18.73
N SER A 239 -24.80 -10.73 17.87
CA SER A 239 -25.64 -10.95 16.68
C SER A 239 -26.93 -11.73 16.97
N ASP A 240 -26.97 -12.49 18.07
CA ASP A 240 -28.18 -13.16 18.58
C ASP A 240 -29.05 -12.25 19.47
N LEU A 241 -28.73 -10.97 19.54
CA LEU A 241 -29.71 -9.95 19.86
C LEU A 241 -30.51 -9.55 18.58
N GLU A 242 -30.90 -10.51 17.75
CA GLU A 242 -32.30 -10.54 17.35
C GLU A 242 -33.08 -10.47 18.67
N VAL A 243 -33.58 -9.29 18.91
CA VAL A 243 -34.58 -9.05 19.94
C VAL A 243 -35.55 -10.23 19.85
N LYS A 244 -35.42 -11.22 20.74
CA LYS A 244 -36.56 -12.09 21.05
C LYS A 244 -37.58 -11.12 21.56
N THR A 245 -38.32 -10.53 20.64
CA THR A 245 -39.50 -9.72 20.95
C THR A 245 -40.38 -10.66 21.75
N ASP A 246 -40.64 -10.27 22.97
CA ASP A 246 -41.56 -10.98 23.82
C ASP A 246 -42.86 -11.07 22.99
N PRO A 247 -43.45 -12.26 22.76
CA PRO A 247 -44.68 -12.39 21.97
C PRO A 247 -45.79 -11.46 22.44
N ASP A 248 -45.76 -11.09 23.70
CA ASP A 248 -46.71 -10.13 24.28
C ASP A 248 -46.40 -8.68 23.86
N ILE A 249 -45.13 -8.33 23.67
CA ILE A 249 -44.70 -7.05 23.13
C ILE A 249 -45.10 -6.90 21.65
N ASP A 250 -44.88 -7.96 20.84
CA ASP A 250 -45.31 -7.99 19.43
C ASP A 250 -46.80 -7.84 19.27
N ARG A 251 -47.61 -8.48 20.17
CA ARG A 251 -49.06 -8.30 20.19
C ARG A 251 -49.46 -6.87 20.57
N LEU A 252 -48.76 -6.28 21.53
CA LEU A 252 -49.02 -4.92 21.97
C LEU A 252 -48.63 -3.91 20.89
N GLU A 253 -47.54 -4.09 20.21
CA GLU A 253 -47.11 -3.26 19.04
C GLU A 253 -48.16 -3.27 17.94
N ARG A 254 -48.66 -4.45 17.57
CA ARG A 254 -49.74 -4.60 16.56
C ARG A 254 -51.03 -3.90 17.00
N LYS A 255 -51.47 -4.16 18.25
CA LYS A 255 -52.66 -3.54 18.79
C LYS A 255 -52.58 -2.03 18.80
N LEU A 256 -51.44 -1.47 19.23
CA LEU A 256 -51.23 -0.03 19.24
C LEU A 256 -51.11 0.56 17.82
N SER A 257 -50.46 -0.18 16.91
CA SER A 257 -50.39 0.26 15.50
C SER A 257 -51.75 0.30 14.84
N ASP A 258 -52.60 -0.71 15.10
CA ASP A 258 -54.01 -0.70 14.62
C ASP A 258 -54.83 0.42 15.26
N GLN A 259 -54.63 0.67 16.55
CA GLN A 259 -55.35 1.73 17.28
C GLN A 259 -54.97 3.13 16.82
N PHE A 260 -53.68 3.39 16.56
CA PHE A 260 -53.22 4.71 16.15
C PHE A 260 -53.17 4.90 14.63
N GLY A 261 -53.32 3.82 13.85
CA GLY A 261 -53.27 3.87 12.38
C GLY A 261 -51.88 4.18 11.82
N THR A 262 -50.84 3.94 12.62
CA THR A 262 -49.44 4.22 12.26
C THR A 262 -48.50 3.21 12.92
N LYS A 263 -47.27 3.14 12.44
CA LYS A 263 -46.28 2.22 12.96
C LYS A 263 -45.86 2.58 14.39
N VAL A 264 -46.04 1.64 15.30
CA VAL A 264 -45.62 1.75 16.70
C VAL A 264 -44.53 0.70 16.97
N SER A 265 -43.49 1.09 17.68
CA SER A 265 -42.41 0.20 18.13
C SER A 265 -42.17 0.38 19.62
N ILE A 266 -41.97 -0.72 20.34
CA ILE A 266 -41.70 -0.77 21.78
C ILE A 266 -40.31 -1.31 22.03
N GLU A 267 -39.39 -0.45 22.44
CA GLU A 267 -38.06 -0.87 22.89
C GLU A 267 -38.12 -1.18 24.40
N ASN A 268 -38.04 -2.44 24.80
CA ASN A 268 -38.00 -2.85 26.19
C ASN A 268 -36.64 -3.44 26.56
N LYS A 269 -36.04 -2.92 27.63
CA LYS A 269 -34.79 -3.43 28.19
C LYS A 269 -34.90 -3.58 29.70
N ASN A 270 -35.10 -4.81 30.17
CA ASN A 270 -35.21 -5.13 31.61
C ASN A 270 -36.28 -4.32 32.35
N GLY A 271 -37.50 -4.21 31.80
CA GLY A 271 -38.61 -3.52 32.41
C GLY A 271 -38.59 -1.97 32.28
N ARG A 272 -37.60 -1.42 31.57
CA ARG A 272 -37.56 -0.02 31.17
C ARG A 272 -37.56 0.05 29.65
N GLY A 273 -38.34 0.95 29.07
CA GLY A 273 -38.44 1.02 27.63
C GLY A 273 -38.88 2.37 27.09
N ARG A 274 -38.98 2.41 25.79
CA ARG A 274 -39.51 3.56 25.03
C ARG A 274 -40.58 3.09 24.09
N LEU A 275 -41.66 3.84 24.01
CA LEU A 275 -42.68 3.71 22.99
C LEU A 275 -42.38 4.73 21.89
N ILE A 276 -42.22 4.26 20.69
CA ILE A 276 -41.88 5.08 19.51
C ILE A 276 -43.06 5.00 18.55
N ILE A 277 -43.73 6.13 18.31
CA ILE A 277 -44.82 6.24 17.36
C ILE A 277 -44.35 7.09 16.18
N GLN A 278 -44.39 6.53 14.98
CA GLN A 278 -44.03 7.24 13.76
C GLN A 278 -45.24 7.98 13.20
N TYR A 279 -45.09 9.24 12.83
CA TYR A 279 -46.15 10.03 12.20
C TYR A 279 -45.62 10.68 10.90
N SER A 280 -46.51 10.86 9.92
CA SER A 280 -46.15 11.40 8.61
C SER A 280 -46.34 12.92 8.51
N ASN A 281 -47.26 13.50 9.32
CA ASN A 281 -47.54 14.94 9.37
C ASN A 281 -48.13 15.32 10.74
N LEU A 282 -48.27 16.62 11.01
CA LEU A 282 -48.77 17.16 12.29
C LEU A 282 -50.25 16.80 12.57
N ASP A 283 -51.07 16.68 11.54
CA ASP A 283 -52.49 16.30 11.70
C ASP A 283 -52.61 14.85 12.22
N VAL A 284 -51.74 13.94 11.74
CA VAL A 284 -51.67 12.58 12.28
C VAL A 284 -51.17 12.57 13.72
N LEU A 285 -50.22 13.45 14.06
CA LEU A 285 -49.75 13.58 15.44
C LEU A 285 -50.85 14.05 16.36
N ASP A 286 -51.62 15.06 15.96
CA ASP A 286 -52.77 15.56 16.74
C ASP A 286 -53.84 14.47 16.94
N GLY A 287 -54.13 13.70 15.90
CA GLY A 287 -55.00 12.54 15.98
C GLY A 287 -54.52 11.44 16.94
N ILE A 288 -53.20 11.21 17.03
CA ILE A 288 -52.58 10.29 17.98
C ILE A 288 -52.70 10.82 19.40
N LEU A 289 -52.39 12.11 19.62
CA LEU A 289 -52.48 12.75 20.93
C LEU A 289 -53.91 12.73 21.46
N GLY A 290 -54.90 12.97 20.61
CA GLY A 290 -56.33 12.91 20.98
C GLY A 290 -56.83 11.50 21.34
N ARG A 291 -56.13 10.44 20.99
CA ARG A 291 -56.47 9.05 21.37
C ARG A 291 -55.67 8.55 22.59
N ILE A 292 -54.69 9.27 23.05
CA ILE A 292 -53.92 8.97 24.27
C ILE A 292 -54.57 9.60 25.51
N GLN A 293 -55.39 10.63 25.34
CA GLN A 293 -56.23 11.22 26.41
C GLN A 293 -57.44 10.32 26.64
#